data_07933ae390cf72eeb4d3cae4e60e15db
#
_entry.id   07933ae390cf72eeb4d3cae4e60e15db
#
_cell.length_a   1.000
_cell.length_b   1.000
_cell.length_c   1.000
_cell.angle_alpha   90.00
_cell.angle_beta   90.00
_cell.angle_gamma   90.00
#
_symmetry.space_group_name_H-M   'P 1'
#
loop_
_entity.id
_entity.type
_entity.pdbx_description
1 polymer ?
#
loop_
_entity_poly.entity_id
_entity_poly.type
_entity_poly.pdbx_seq_one_letter_code
_entity_poly.pdbx_strand_id
1 'polypeptide(L)'
;MEYFLPIAQVEINILYIFGLSLVVGILSGLFGVGGGFLMTPFLIFLGIPPAYAVPNEASNILGTSVSGSTTHYLKGTLDYKMGLMIVVGGTIGTLLGILTFTYFQNIGKINIVISLAYMYILAILGTLMLIQGVSEIDKARKKIVVRKKLHTHYWIHGLPFRMRFKKSKLYESAFTPIIIGLIVGFIAAIMGVGGAFIPVSYTHLTLPTTYH
;
A
#
# COMPACT_ATOMS: atom_id res chain seq x y z
N MET A 1 -26.54 9.66 16.05
CA MET A 1 -27.01 10.26 14.81
C MET A 1 -26.78 9.25 13.69
N GLU A 2 -27.81 8.57 13.30
CA GLU A 2 -27.77 7.63 12.19
C GLU A 2 -28.00 8.40 10.90
N TYR A 3 -27.15 8.18 9.93
CA TYR A 3 -27.22 8.82 8.62
C TYR A 3 -27.41 7.72 7.56
N PHE A 4 -28.47 7.83 6.80
CA PHE A 4 -28.70 6.92 5.69
C PHE A 4 -27.84 7.35 4.49
N LEU A 5 -26.96 6.46 4.03
CA LEU A 5 -26.16 6.66 2.82
C LEU A 5 -26.94 6.14 1.61
N PRO A 6 -27.53 7.03 0.80
CA PRO A 6 -28.46 6.60 -0.27
C PRO A 6 -27.77 5.78 -1.36
N ILE A 7 -26.47 5.99 -1.60
CA ILE A 7 -25.70 5.28 -2.62
C ILE A 7 -25.33 3.86 -2.16
N ALA A 8 -24.94 3.72 -0.90
CA ALA A 8 -24.53 2.42 -0.33
C ALA A 8 -25.71 1.65 0.28
N GLN A 9 -26.89 2.29 0.43
CA GLN A 9 -28.11 1.76 1.06
C GLN A 9 -27.88 1.22 2.48
N VAL A 10 -27.00 1.86 3.24
CA VAL A 10 -26.62 1.47 4.61
C VAL A 10 -26.85 2.63 5.55
N GLU A 11 -27.43 2.33 6.72
CA GLU A 11 -27.54 3.28 7.83
C GLU A 11 -26.27 3.18 8.69
N ILE A 12 -25.55 4.29 8.82
CA ILE A 12 -24.30 4.33 9.59
C ILE A 12 -24.32 5.50 10.55
N ASN A 13 -23.84 5.27 11.75
CA ASN A 13 -23.63 6.33 12.71
C ASN A 13 -22.32 7.09 12.39
N ILE A 14 -22.45 8.40 12.14
CA ILE A 14 -21.33 9.29 11.80
C ILE A 14 -20.21 9.23 12.84
N LEU A 15 -20.55 9.05 14.12
CA LEU A 15 -19.55 8.93 15.20
C LEU A 15 -18.64 7.70 15.01
N TYR A 16 -19.18 6.58 14.50
CA TYR A 16 -18.35 5.40 14.23
C TYR A 16 -17.38 5.65 13.08
N ILE A 17 -17.82 6.32 11.99
CA ILE A 17 -16.92 6.66 10.88
C ILE A 17 -15.83 7.61 11.35
N PHE A 18 -16.20 8.63 12.12
CA PHE A 18 -15.22 9.60 12.63
C PHE A 18 -14.20 8.96 13.57
N GLY A 19 -14.66 8.16 14.53
CA GLY A 19 -13.78 7.43 15.46
C GLY A 19 -12.86 6.46 14.72
N LEU A 20 -13.41 5.72 13.76
CA LEU A 20 -12.68 4.77 12.94
C LEU A 20 -11.63 5.48 12.09
N SER A 21 -11.99 6.58 11.43
CA SER A 21 -11.06 7.37 10.62
C SER A 21 -9.90 7.93 11.45
N LEU A 22 -10.17 8.34 12.69
CA LEU A 22 -9.16 8.84 13.62
C LEU A 22 -8.19 7.70 14.01
N VAL A 23 -8.71 6.53 14.38
CA VAL A 23 -7.89 5.35 14.72
C VAL A 23 -7.05 4.92 13.51
N VAL A 24 -7.67 4.79 12.34
CA VAL A 24 -6.97 4.42 11.10
C VAL A 24 -5.92 5.46 10.73
N GLY A 25 -6.21 6.75 10.89
CA GLY A 25 -5.25 7.83 10.64
C GLY A 25 -4.02 7.74 11.54
N ILE A 26 -4.21 7.49 12.85
CA ILE A 26 -3.11 7.30 13.80
C ILE A 26 -2.29 6.05 13.43
N LEU A 27 -2.94 4.91 13.20
CA LEU A 27 -2.26 3.67 12.83
C LEU A 27 -1.51 3.82 11.51
N SER A 28 -2.13 4.45 10.51
CA SER A 28 -1.51 4.71 9.22
C SER A 28 -0.28 5.62 9.35
N GLY A 29 -0.36 6.65 10.21
CA GLY A 29 0.77 7.54 10.50
C GLY A 29 1.92 6.81 11.22
N LEU A 30 1.61 5.93 12.17
CA LEU A 30 2.61 5.16 12.92
C LEU A 30 3.29 4.09 12.05
N PHE A 31 2.52 3.37 11.26
CA PHE A 31 3.03 2.28 10.43
C PHE A 31 3.46 2.74 9.02
N GLY A 32 3.07 3.93 8.59
CA GLY A 32 3.35 4.45 7.25
C GLY A 32 2.67 3.69 6.10
N VAL A 33 1.64 2.89 6.39
CA VAL A 33 1.00 1.97 5.43
C VAL A 33 0.07 2.71 4.45
N GLY A 34 -0.30 3.96 4.75
CA GLY A 34 -1.31 4.70 4.00
C GLY A 34 -2.74 4.35 4.45
N GLY A 35 -3.59 5.39 4.57
CA GLY A 35 -4.94 5.26 5.14
C GLY A 35 -5.84 4.28 4.40
N GLY A 36 -5.78 4.26 3.07
CA GLY A 36 -6.67 3.44 2.24
C GLY A 36 -6.56 1.94 2.47
N PHE A 37 -5.36 1.45 2.84
CA PHE A 37 -5.16 0.02 3.09
C PHE A 37 -5.98 -0.50 4.28
N LEU A 38 -6.09 0.28 5.34
CA LEU A 38 -6.85 -0.09 6.53
C LEU A 38 -8.31 0.35 6.46
N MET A 39 -8.57 1.53 5.86
CA MET A 39 -9.91 2.11 5.85
C MET A 39 -10.90 1.29 5.02
N THR A 40 -10.50 0.80 3.84
CA THR A 40 -11.40 0.00 3.00
C THR A 40 -11.94 -1.26 3.68
N PRO A 41 -11.10 -2.14 4.31
CA PRO A 41 -11.62 -3.27 5.07
C PRO A 41 -12.56 -2.86 6.20
N PHE A 42 -12.23 -1.79 6.91
CA PHE A 42 -13.08 -1.32 7.99
C PHE A 42 -14.43 -0.80 7.50
N LEU A 43 -14.48 -0.11 6.36
CA LEU A 43 -15.76 0.30 5.73
C LEU A 43 -16.59 -0.93 5.33
N ILE A 44 -15.93 -1.98 4.83
CA ILE A 44 -16.60 -3.25 4.51
C ILE A 44 -17.17 -3.91 5.78
N PHE A 45 -16.43 -3.90 6.88
CA PHE A 45 -16.91 -4.41 8.18
C PHE A 45 -18.08 -3.60 8.73
N LEU A 46 -18.17 -2.30 8.44
CA LEU A 46 -19.33 -1.46 8.76
C LEU A 46 -20.55 -1.72 7.85
N GLY A 47 -20.43 -2.67 6.93
CA GLY A 47 -21.52 -3.06 6.03
C GLY A 47 -21.58 -2.28 4.72
N ILE A 48 -20.60 -1.42 4.43
CA ILE A 48 -20.52 -0.73 3.12
C ILE A 48 -20.06 -1.74 2.06
N PRO A 49 -20.83 -1.93 0.97
CA PRO A 49 -20.41 -2.86 -0.09
C PRO A 49 -19.06 -2.47 -0.68
N PRO A 50 -18.17 -3.45 -0.95
CA PRO A 50 -16.81 -3.20 -1.47
C PRO A 50 -16.77 -2.33 -2.73
N ALA A 51 -17.75 -2.47 -3.61
CA ALA A 51 -17.86 -1.67 -4.83
C ALA A 51 -17.97 -0.16 -4.58
N TYR A 52 -18.43 0.25 -3.39
CA TYR A 52 -18.52 1.67 -2.99
C TYR A 52 -17.37 2.09 -2.07
N ALA A 53 -16.88 1.18 -1.23
CA ALA A 53 -15.75 1.45 -0.33
C ALA A 53 -14.48 1.78 -1.11
N VAL A 54 -14.16 1.00 -2.15
CA VAL A 54 -12.93 1.15 -2.95
C VAL A 54 -12.82 2.52 -3.65
N PRO A 55 -13.82 2.99 -4.42
CA PRO A 55 -13.73 4.31 -5.06
C PRO A 55 -13.65 5.47 -4.06
N ASN A 56 -14.30 5.34 -2.90
CA ASN A 56 -14.29 6.37 -1.86
C ASN A 56 -12.88 6.60 -1.31
N GLU A 57 -12.08 5.53 -1.19
CA GLU A 57 -10.70 5.64 -0.72
C GLU A 57 -9.75 6.29 -1.73
N ALA A 58 -10.07 6.30 -3.02
CA ALA A 58 -9.23 6.94 -4.02
C ALA A 58 -8.99 8.43 -3.71
N SER A 59 -9.99 9.12 -3.17
CA SER A 59 -9.86 10.53 -2.74
C SER A 59 -8.91 10.69 -1.56
N ASN A 60 -8.95 9.80 -0.58
CA ASN A 60 -8.05 9.80 0.58
C ASN A 60 -6.60 9.51 0.15
N ILE A 61 -6.42 8.59 -0.79
CA ILE A 61 -5.10 8.26 -1.35
C ILE A 61 -4.49 9.46 -2.06
N LEU A 62 -5.27 10.24 -2.81
CA LEU A 62 -4.80 11.47 -3.43
C LEU A 62 -4.28 12.46 -2.39
N GLY A 63 -5.05 12.73 -1.33
CA GLY A 63 -4.63 13.62 -0.25
C GLY A 63 -3.34 13.19 0.44
N THR A 64 -3.25 11.93 0.81
CA THR A 64 -2.06 11.35 1.48
C THR A 64 -0.85 11.30 0.57
N SER A 65 -1.03 11.03 -0.72
CA SER A 65 0.05 10.99 -1.72
C SER A 65 0.63 12.38 -1.98
N VAL A 66 -0.20 13.42 -2.08
CA VAL A 66 0.25 14.82 -2.22
C VAL A 66 1.03 15.25 -0.98
N SER A 67 0.52 14.97 0.22
CA SER A 67 1.19 15.29 1.48
C SER A 67 2.53 14.57 1.62
N GLY A 68 2.58 13.27 1.29
CA GLY A 68 3.81 12.48 1.31
C GLY A 68 4.84 12.97 0.30
N SER A 69 4.41 13.27 -0.93
CA SER A 69 5.28 13.76 -1.99
C SER A 69 5.89 15.13 -1.66
N THR A 70 5.11 16.05 -1.11
CA THR A 70 5.60 17.36 -0.65
C THR A 70 6.62 17.23 0.47
N THR A 71 6.40 16.34 1.43
CA THR A 71 7.35 16.08 2.52
C THR A 71 8.69 15.56 1.99
N HIS A 72 8.68 14.60 1.07
CA HIS A 72 9.89 14.07 0.46
C HIS A 72 10.59 15.07 -0.46
N TYR A 73 9.81 15.94 -1.13
CA TYR A 73 10.35 17.05 -1.91
C TYR A 73 11.12 18.03 -1.03
N LEU A 74 10.51 18.50 0.07
CA LEU A 74 11.14 19.44 1.02
C LEU A 74 12.39 18.85 1.67
N LYS A 75 12.40 17.55 1.97
CA LYS A 75 13.57 16.84 2.49
C LYS A 75 14.66 16.57 1.44
N GLY A 76 14.43 16.89 0.16
CA GLY A 76 15.39 16.66 -0.93
C GLY A 76 15.68 15.19 -1.22
N THR A 77 14.87 14.26 -0.70
CA THR A 77 15.07 12.81 -0.85
C THR A 77 14.38 12.23 -2.09
N LEU A 78 13.59 13.05 -2.80
CA LEU A 78 12.82 12.62 -3.96
C LEU A 78 13.72 12.41 -5.19
N ASP A 79 13.71 11.20 -5.73
CA ASP A 79 14.37 10.87 -7.00
C ASP A 79 13.35 10.91 -8.15
N TYR A 80 13.35 12.04 -8.88
CA TYR A 80 12.37 12.30 -9.93
C TYR A 80 12.36 11.26 -11.04
N LYS A 81 13.54 10.71 -11.40
CA LYS A 81 13.63 9.71 -12.46
C LYS A 81 12.94 8.40 -12.07
N MET A 82 13.22 7.95 -10.84
CA MET A 82 12.60 6.75 -10.30
C MET A 82 11.08 6.95 -10.12
N GLY A 83 10.68 8.11 -9.56
CA GLY A 83 9.28 8.46 -9.37
C GLY A 83 8.49 8.50 -10.68
N LEU A 84 9.05 9.10 -11.73
CA LEU A 84 8.40 9.19 -13.04
C LEU A 84 8.20 7.79 -13.67
N MET A 85 9.17 6.89 -13.54
CA MET A 85 9.04 5.51 -14.03
C MET A 85 7.95 4.73 -13.29
N ILE A 86 7.86 4.91 -11.96
CA ILE A 86 6.78 4.32 -11.16
C ILE A 86 5.42 4.89 -11.58
N VAL A 87 5.33 6.19 -11.83
CA VAL A 87 4.08 6.83 -12.29
C VAL A 87 3.66 6.29 -13.66
N VAL A 88 4.57 6.16 -14.62
CA VAL A 88 4.27 5.59 -15.93
C VAL A 88 3.78 4.14 -15.80
N GLY A 89 4.47 3.31 -15.04
CA GLY A 89 4.02 1.94 -14.76
C GLY A 89 2.67 1.93 -14.03
N GLY A 90 2.52 2.79 -13.03
CA GLY A 90 1.31 2.92 -12.23
C GLY A 90 0.09 3.34 -13.04
N THR A 91 0.22 4.29 -13.96
CA THR A 91 -0.89 4.71 -14.84
C THR A 91 -1.36 3.57 -15.74
N ILE A 92 -0.44 2.82 -16.33
CA ILE A 92 -0.78 1.64 -17.14
C ILE A 92 -1.47 0.58 -16.27
N GLY A 93 -0.91 0.29 -15.09
CA GLY A 93 -1.48 -0.66 -14.15
C GLY A 93 -2.87 -0.27 -13.69
N THR A 94 -3.08 1.01 -13.35
CA THR A 94 -4.38 1.54 -12.94
C THR A 94 -5.42 1.44 -14.05
N LEU A 95 -5.07 1.75 -15.31
CA LEU A 95 -5.97 1.59 -16.45
C LEU A 95 -6.42 0.13 -16.61
N LEU A 96 -5.48 -0.82 -16.54
CA LEU A 96 -5.80 -2.25 -16.59
C LEU A 96 -6.68 -2.68 -15.40
N GLY A 97 -6.39 -2.15 -14.21
CA GLY A 97 -7.17 -2.41 -13.01
C GLY A 97 -8.61 -1.87 -13.11
N ILE A 98 -8.81 -0.67 -13.65
CA ILE A 98 -10.14 -0.08 -13.88
C ILE A 98 -10.93 -0.92 -14.89
N LEU A 99 -10.31 -1.35 -15.99
CA LEU A 99 -10.97 -2.24 -16.97
C LEU A 99 -11.42 -3.55 -16.30
N THR A 100 -10.55 -4.14 -15.48
CA THR A 100 -10.86 -5.37 -14.73
C THR A 100 -11.98 -5.13 -13.72
N PHE A 101 -11.93 -4.02 -12.98
CA PHE A 101 -12.96 -3.64 -12.02
C PHE A 101 -14.32 -3.49 -12.70
N THR A 102 -14.38 -2.73 -13.80
CA THR A 102 -15.62 -2.50 -14.57
C THR A 102 -16.19 -3.81 -15.14
N TYR A 103 -15.30 -4.68 -15.63
CA TYR A 103 -15.71 -6.01 -16.12
C TYR A 103 -16.41 -6.84 -15.05
N PHE A 104 -15.80 -6.95 -13.85
CA PHE A 104 -16.39 -7.70 -12.74
C PHE A 104 -17.63 -7.01 -12.16
N GLN A 105 -17.70 -5.69 -12.22
CA GLN A 105 -18.87 -4.93 -11.81
C GLN A 105 -20.07 -5.23 -12.73
N ASN A 106 -19.86 -5.27 -14.05
CA ASN A 106 -20.91 -5.59 -15.03
C ASN A 106 -21.45 -7.02 -14.85
N ILE A 107 -20.61 -7.97 -14.43
CA ILE A 107 -21.03 -9.34 -14.12
C ILE A 107 -21.69 -9.44 -12.72
N GLY A 108 -21.65 -8.38 -11.91
CA GLY A 108 -22.18 -8.38 -10.54
C GLY A 108 -21.32 -9.12 -9.51
N LYS A 109 -20.10 -9.52 -9.86
CA LYS A 109 -19.19 -10.30 -9.00
C LYS A 109 -18.11 -9.47 -8.31
N ILE A 110 -18.09 -8.16 -8.49
CA ILE A 110 -17.03 -7.29 -7.98
C ILE A 110 -16.87 -7.35 -6.46
N ASN A 111 -17.96 -7.42 -5.70
CA ASN A 111 -17.92 -7.48 -4.25
C ASN A 111 -17.18 -8.73 -3.75
N ILE A 112 -17.42 -9.88 -4.40
CA ILE A 112 -16.73 -11.14 -4.06
C ILE A 112 -15.26 -11.05 -4.38
N VAL A 113 -14.91 -10.51 -5.56
CA VAL A 113 -13.52 -10.37 -6.00
C VAL A 113 -12.73 -9.49 -5.05
N ILE A 114 -13.26 -8.34 -4.67
CA ILE A 114 -12.61 -7.43 -3.73
C ILE A 114 -12.46 -8.07 -2.36
N SER A 115 -13.52 -8.68 -1.82
CA SER A 115 -13.49 -9.32 -0.49
C SER A 115 -12.47 -10.45 -0.43
N LEU A 116 -12.40 -11.30 -1.46
CA LEU A 116 -11.40 -12.36 -1.56
C LEU A 116 -9.98 -11.80 -1.68
N ALA A 117 -9.77 -10.78 -2.51
CA ALA A 117 -8.47 -10.14 -2.65
C ALA A 117 -7.98 -9.55 -1.31
N TYR A 118 -8.85 -8.86 -0.56
CA TYR A 118 -8.52 -8.37 0.77
C TYR A 118 -8.22 -9.50 1.75
N MET A 119 -9.04 -10.56 1.75
CA MET A 119 -8.83 -11.71 2.62
C MET A 119 -7.43 -12.33 2.40
N TYR A 120 -7.04 -12.56 1.15
CA TYR A 120 -5.74 -13.13 0.83
C TYR A 120 -4.59 -12.20 1.18
N ILE A 121 -4.66 -10.92 0.81
CA ILE A 121 -3.58 -9.97 1.06
C ILE A 121 -3.43 -9.71 2.55
N LEU A 122 -4.52 -9.52 3.31
CA LEU A 122 -4.45 -9.33 4.75
C LEU A 122 -3.95 -10.59 5.47
N ALA A 123 -4.34 -11.78 5.03
CA ALA A 123 -3.83 -13.03 5.59
C ALA A 123 -2.32 -13.18 5.37
N ILE A 124 -1.84 -12.91 4.15
CA ILE A 124 -0.41 -12.99 3.82
C ILE A 124 0.38 -11.95 4.63
N LEU A 125 -0.03 -10.69 4.59
CA LEU A 125 0.67 -9.62 5.30
C LEU A 125 0.61 -9.80 6.82
N GLY A 126 -0.55 -10.17 7.36
CA GLY A 126 -0.71 -10.45 8.79
C GLY A 126 0.19 -11.59 9.24
N THR A 127 0.24 -12.68 8.49
CA THR A 127 1.11 -13.83 8.80
C THR A 127 2.59 -13.44 8.73
N LEU A 128 3.00 -12.70 7.70
CA LEU A 128 4.37 -12.21 7.58
C LEU A 128 4.76 -11.29 8.75
N MET A 129 3.89 -10.36 9.12
CA MET A 129 4.12 -9.44 10.25
C MET A 129 4.19 -10.20 11.59
N LEU A 130 3.35 -11.21 11.80
CA LEU A 130 3.41 -12.05 13.00
C LEU A 130 4.73 -12.81 13.09
N ILE A 131 5.15 -13.47 12.01
CA ILE A 131 6.42 -14.22 11.96
C ILE A 131 7.60 -13.28 12.25
N GLN A 132 7.58 -12.07 11.68
CA GLN A 132 8.61 -11.07 11.91
C GLN A 132 8.60 -10.57 13.36
N GLY A 133 7.44 -10.22 13.89
CA GLY A 133 7.29 -9.75 15.27
C GLY A 133 7.80 -10.78 16.28
N VAL A 134 7.44 -12.05 16.12
CA VAL A 134 7.94 -13.14 16.97
C VAL A 134 9.46 -13.30 16.84
N SER A 135 9.97 -13.27 15.59
CA SER A 135 11.41 -13.38 15.34
C SER A 135 12.21 -12.22 15.94
N GLU A 136 11.68 -11.01 15.93
CA GLU A 136 12.32 -9.82 16.53
C GLU A 136 12.33 -9.90 18.07
N ILE A 137 11.24 -10.38 18.68
CA ILE A 137 11.16 -10.60 20.14
C ILE A 137 12.18 -11.65 20.57
N ASP A 138 12.30 -12.74 19.82
CA ASP A 138 13.27 -13.81 20.11
C ASP A 138 14.73 -13.33 19.98
N LYS A 139 15.03 -12.51 18.96
CA LYS A 139 16.35 -11.90 18.79
C LYS A 139 16.67 -10.90 19.91
N ALA A 140 15.70 -10.09 20.30
CA ALA A 140 15.85 -9.14 21.40
C ALA A 140 16.13 -9.86 22.72
N ARG A 141 15.43 -10.98 23.00
CA ARG A 141 15.67 -11.81 24.18
C ARG A 141 17.08 -12.44 24.20
N LYS A 142 17.59 -12.86 23.04
CA LYS A 142 18.90 -13.51 22.90
C LYS A 142 20.07 -12.53 22.81
N LYS A 143 19.85 -11.19 22.86
CA LYS A 143 20.87 -10.13 22.68
C LYS A 143 21.77 -10.35 21.46
N ILE A 144 21.26 -11.01 20.44
CA ILE A 144 22.02 -11.30 19.22
C ILE A 144 21.98 -10.06 18.33
N VAL A 145 23.08 -9.31 18.27
CA VAL A 145 23.27 -8.24 17.29
C VAL A 145 23.54 -8.90 15.93
N VAL A 146 22.49 -9.21 15.20
CA VAL A 146 22.63 -9.74 13.85
C VAL A 146 22.96 -8.58 12.92
N ARG A 147 24.21 -8.43 12.52
CA ARG A 147 24.57 -7.63 11.34
C ARG A 147 23.92 -8.29 10.12
N LYS A 148 22.72 -7.82 9.74
CA LYS A 148 22.10 -8.22 8.47
C LYS A 148 23.03 -7.77 7.34
N LYS A 149 23.65 -8.73 6.62
CA LYS A 149 24.25 -8.47 5.31
C LYS A 149 23.16 -7.86 4.42
N LEU A 150 23.45 -6.73 3.79
CA LEU A 150 22.61 -6.19 2.75
C LEU A 150 22.36 -7.31 1.72
N HIS A 151 21.08 -7.70 1.55
CA HIS A 151 20.72 -8.68 0.54
C HIS A 151 21.02 -8.08 -0.84
N THR A 152 22.00 -8.63 -1.52
CA THR A 152 22.18 -8.40 -2.95
C THR A 152 21.17 -9.26 -3.69
N HIS A 153 20.13 -8.61 -4.24
CA HIS A 153 19.14 -9.29 -5.07
C HIS A 153 19.75 -9.68 -6.42
N TYR A 154 20.29 -10.89 -6.52
CA TYR A 154 20.92 -11.40 -7.75
C TYR A 154 19.96 -11.52 -8.94
N TRP A 155 18.66 -11.69 -8.71
CA TRP A 155 17.68 -11.89 -9.78
C TRP A 155 17.32 -10.61 -10.57
N ILE A 156 17.43 -9.44 -9.95
CA ILE A 156 17.07 -8.15 -10.56
C ILE A 156 18.22 -7.58 -11.40
N HIS A 157 19.45 -8.05 -11.18
CA HIS A 157 20.64 -7.57 -11.89
C HIS A 157 20.77 -8.07 -13.35
N GLY A 158 19.92 -8.98 -13.81
CA GLY A 158 19.96 -9.55 -15.17
C GLY A 158 19.23 -8.72 -16.25
N LEU A 159 18.46 -7.69 -15.89
CA LEU A 159 17.66 -6.93 -16.83
C LEU A 159 18.49 -5.86 -17.60
N PRO A 160 18.27 -5.67 -18.91
CA PRO A 160 18.91 -4.63 -19.70
C PRO A 160 18.48 -3.22 -19.28
N PHE A 161 19.18 -2.17 -19.75
CA PHE A 161 18.95 -0.75 -19.42
C PHE A 161 19.23 -0.38 -17.97
N ARG A 162 20.44 -0.65 -17.48
CA ARG A 162 20.91 -0.21 -16.16
C ARG A 162 21.05 1.30 -16.10
N MET A 163 20.36 1.94 -15.16
CA MET A 163 20.44 3.38 -14.89
C MET A 163 20.89 3.65 -13.48
N ARG A 164 21.63 4.74 -13.31
CA ARG A 164 22.10 5.18 -12.00
C ARG A 164 21.12 6.20 -11.43
N PHE A 165 20.43 5.85 -10.36
CA PHE A 165 19.57 6.74 -9.60
C PHE A 165 20.42 7.48 -8.56
N LYS A 166 20.76 8.77 -8.85
CA LYS A 166 21.76 9.53 -8.08
C LYS A 166 21.36 9.75 -6.63
N LYS A 167 20.08 10.00 -6.35
CA LYS A 167 19.58 10.29 -4.99
C LYS A 167 19.32 9.02 -4.18
N SER A 168 18.77 7.99 -4.80
CA SER A 168 18.51 6.69 -4.16
C SER A 168 19.77 5.82 -4.02
N LYS A 169 20.93 6.25 -4.61
CA LYS A 169 22.20 5.50 -4.65
C LYS A 169 22.05 4.06 -5.15
N LEU A 170 21.01 3.77 -5.92
CA LEU A 170 20.70 2.46 -6.49
C LEU A 170 21.18 2.41 -7.95
N TYR A 171 21.74 1.24 -8.31
CA TYR A 171 22.13 0.92 -9.68
C TYR A 171 21.27 -0.23 -10.15
N GLU A 172 20.10 0.09 -10.72
CA GLU A 172 19.08 -0.88 -11.10
C GLU A 172 18.59 -0.63 -12.52
N SER A 173 17.90 -1.64 -13.09
CA SER A 173 17.24 -1.53 -14.38
C SER A 173 16.05 -0.56 -14.31
N ALA A 174 15.86 0.25 -15.38
CA ALA A 174 14.70 1.12 -15.54
C ALA A 174 13.36 0.36 -15.56
N PHE A 175 13.38 -0.91 -15.94
CA PHE A 175 12.18 -1.75 -15.97
C PHE A 175 11.66 -2.11 -14.56
N THR A 176 12.54 -2.22 -13.56
CA THR A 176 12.16 -2.58 -12.19
C THR A 176 11.11 -1.61 -11.60
N PRO A 177 11.32 -0.27 -11.57
CA PRO A 177 10.31 0.65 -11.06
C PRO A 177 9.04 0.70 -11.91
N ILE A 178 9.11 0.47 -13.22
CA ILE A 178 7.93 0.43 -14.09
C ILE A 178 7.08 -0.81 -13.78
N ILE A 179 7.68 -1.98 -13.64
CA ILE A 179 6.96 -3.23 -13.31
C ILE A 179 6.34 -3.12 -11.91
N ILE A 180 7.09 -2.61 -10.95
CA ILE A 180 6.56 -2.36 -9.60
C ILE A 180 5.38 -1.39 -9.67
N GLY A 181 5.52 -0.27 -10.38
CA GLY A 181 4.45 0.69 -10.58
C GLY A 181 3.21 0.06 -11.21
N LEU A 182 3.39 -0.79 -12.23
CA LEU A 182 2.30 -1.49 -12.92
C LEU A 182 1.52 -2.41 -11.96
N ILE A 183 2.23 -3.24 -11.21
CA ILE A 183 1.61 -4.16 -10.24
C ILE A 183 0.89 -3.37 -9.14
N VAL A 184 1.54 -2.35 -8.59
CA VAL A 184 0.97 -1.49 -7.55
C VAL A 184 -0.26 -0.76 -8.05
N GLY A 185 -0.20 -0.16 -9.24
CA GLY A 185 -1.33 0.56 -9.84
C GLY A 185 -2.51 -0.34 -10.13
N PHE A 186 -2.25 -1.57 -10.61
CA PHE A 186 -3.30 -2.57 -10.84
C PHE A 186 -4.02 -2.97 -9.54
N ILE A 187 -3.25 -3.30 -8.50
CA ILE A 187 -3.81 -3.66 -7.19
C ILE A 187 -4.56 -2.46 -6.57
N ALA A 188 -3.99 -1.26 -6.66
CA ALA A 188 -4.59 -0.04 -6.15
C ALA A 188 -5.96 0.24 -6.79
N ALA A 189 -6.11 0.01 -8.09
CA ALA A 189 -7.37 0.24 -8.80
C ALA A 189 -8.47 -0.76 -8.43
N ILE A 190 -8.09 -2.02 -8.14
CA ILE A 190 -9.07 -3.06 -7.76
C ILE A 190 -9.46 -2.95 -6.29
N MET A 191 -8.50 -2.65 -5.42
CA MET A 191 -8.70 -2.71 -3.97
C MET A 191 -8.85 -1.34 -3.31
N GLY A 192 -8.57 -0.23 -4.00
CA GLY A 192 -8.55 1.09 -3.38
C GLY A 192 -7.41 1.26 -2.37
N VAL A 193 -6.33 0.51 -2.53
CA VAL A 193 -5.17 0.54 -1.63
C VAL A 193 -4.10 1.44 -2.21
N GLY A 194 -3.69 2.48 -1.50
CA GLY A 194 -2.58 3.32 -1.93
C GLY A 194 -1.28 2.51 -2.03
N GLY A 195 -0.42 2.86 -2.99
CA GLY A 195 0.86 2.15 -3.23
C GLY A 195 1.84 2.14 -2.05
N ALA A 196 1.54 2.85 -0.96
CA ALA A 196 2.41 2.97 0.21
C ALA A 196 2.60 1.65 0.99
N PHE A 197 1.69 0.68 0.87
CA PHE A 197 1.78 -0.58 1.61
C PHE A 197 2.97 -1.46 1.16
N ILE A 198 3.39 -1.38 -0.10
CA ILE A 198 4.52 -2.18 -0.61
C ILE A 198 5.87 -1.71 -0.03
N PRO A 199 6.24 -0.41 -0.11
CA PRO A 199 7.48 0.05 0.49
C PRO A 199 7.50 -0.14 2.01
N VAL A 200 6.36 -0.05 2.71
CA VAL A 200 6.30 -0.28 4.16
C VAL A 200 6.59 -1.74 4.49
N SER A 201 5.99 -2.67 3.78
CA SER A 201 6.33 -4.09 3.93
C SER A 201 7.83 -4.34 3.71
N TYR A 202 8.46 -3.63 2.77
CA TYR A 202 9.90 -3.70 2.51
C TYR A 202 10.74 -3.03 3.61
N THR A 203 10.33 -1.87 4.12
CA THR A 203 11.06 -1.14 5.17
C THR A 203 10.99 -1.88 6.49
N HIS A 204 9.85 -2.45 6.86
CA HIS A 204 9.75 -3.30 8.05
C HIS A 204 10.59 -4.58 7.94
N LEU A 205 10.78 -5.10 6.71
CA LEU A 205 11.68 -6.22 6.45
C LEU A 205 13.16 -5.84 6.52
N THR A 206 13.53 -4.58 6.30
CA THR A 206 14.91 -4.15 6.09
C THR A 206 15.47 -3.15 7.09
N LEU A 207 14.63 -2.52 7.94
CA LEU A 207 15.12 -1.58 8.94
C LEU A 207 15.91 -2.34 10.02
N PRO A 208 17.23 -2.08 10.16
CA PRO A 208 17.92 -2.40 11.38
C PRO A 208 17.42 -1.41 12.44
N THR A 209 16.89 -1.89 13.54
CA THR A 209 16.74 -1.10 14.76
C THR A 209 18.13 -0.73 15.28
N THR A 210 18.79 0.22 14.64
CA THR A 210 19.95 0.90 15.21
C THR A 210 19.43 2.05 16.04
N TYR A 211 19.08 1.75 17.29
CA TYR A 211 19.14 2.76 18.34
C TYR A 211 20.62 2.97 18.66
N HIS A 212 21.10 4.15 18.35
CA HIS A 212 22.27 4.72 19.01
C HIS A 212 21.85 5.26 20.37
#